data_c44d0f401d325f90a3952b2d0a7d67a3
#
_entry.id   c44d0f401d325f90a3952b2d0a7d67a3
#
_cell.length_a   1.000
_cell.length_b   1.000
_cell.length_c   1.000
_cell.angle_alpha   90.00
_cell.angle_beta   90.00
_cell.angle_gamma   90.00
#
_symmetry.space_group_name_H-M   'P 1'
#
loop_
_entity.id
_entity.type
_entity.pdbx_description
1 polymer ?
#
loop_
_entity_poly.entity_id
_entity_poly.type
_entity_poly.pdbx_seq_one_letter_code
_entity_poly.pdbx_strand_id
1 'polypeptide(L)'
;MTKADLINIVAKRLDITQVQSGIIVEAALRSVVNALQNGQEVEIRGFGSFRFRNRAPRKGRNPKTGEKVDVPPKKIPYFKMGKELKALLNGKASPEGALTPTPSPES
;
A
#
# COMPACT_ATOMS: atom_id res chain seq x y z
N MET A 1 12.20 -2.13 -6.79
CA MET A 1 12.33 -3.00 -5.60
C MET A 1 11.28 -4.09 -5.61
N THR A 2 11.70 -5.32 -5.40
CA THR A 2 10.76 -6.44 -5.38
C THR A 2 10.57 -6.91 -3.95
N LYS A 3 9.68 -7.85 -3.77
CA LYS A 3 9.48 -8.45 -2.45
C LYS A 3 10.76 -9.11 -1.97
N ALA A 4 11.49 -9.75 -2.86
CA ALA A 4 12.75 -10.38 -2.49
C ALA A 4 13.75 -9.35 -2.02
N ASP A 5 13.79 -8.20 -2.66
CA ASP A 5 14.68 -7.12 -2.23
C ASP A 5 14.29 -6.63 -0.85
N LEU A 6 13.01 -6.51 -0.59
CA LEU A 6 12.53 -6.07 0.70
C LEU A 6 12.92 -7.07 1.78
N ILE A 7 12.77 -8.36 1.50
CA ILE A 7 13.15 -9.40 2.43
C ILE A 7 14.64 -9.30 2.78
N ASN A 8 15.47 -9.06 1.77
CA ASN A 8 16.90 -8.92 2.02
C ASN A 8 17.22 -7.71 2.90
N ILE A 9 16.55 -6.61 2.64
CA ILE A 9 16.78 -5.40 3.43
C ILE A 9 16.37 -5.61 4.88
N VAL A 10 15.23 -6.22 5.10
CA VAL A 10 14.75 -6.45 6.46
C VAL A 10 15.66 -7.43 7.16
N ALA A 11 16.14 -8.47 6.47
CA ALA A 11 17.04 -9.43 7.08
C ALA A 11 18.30 -8.74 7.58
N LYS A 12 18.85 -7.85 6.79
CA LYS A 12 20.05 -7.15 7.19
C LYS A 12 19.80 -6.18 8.33
N ARG A 13 18.68 -5.47 8.25
CA ARG A 13 18.40 -4.49 9.29
C ARG A 13 18.13 -5.11 10.63
N LEU A 14 17.50 -6.25 10.67
CA LEU A 14 17.14 -6.91 11.90
C LEU A 14 18.17 -7.97 12.29
N ASP A 15 19.17 -8.19 11.45
CA ASP A 15 20.19 -9.19 11.72
C ASP A 15 19.56 -10.56 11.92
N ILE A 16 18.72 -10.94 11.00
CA ILE A 16 18.05 -12.22 11.04
C ILE A 16 18.28 -12.92 9.71
N THR A 17 17.90 -14.17 9.63
CA THR A 17 18.10 -14.93 8.41
C THR A 17 17.10 -14.50 7.36
N GLN A 18 17.37 -14.84 6.13
CA GLN A 18 16.44 -14.54 5.06
C GLN A 18 15.14 -15.29 5.20
N VAL A 19 15.20 -16.50 5.74
CA VAL A 19 14.00 -17.26 5.97
C VAL A 19 13.12 -16.57 7.01
N GLN A 20 13.72 -16.12 8.10
CA GLN A 20 12.97 -15.42 9.13
C GLN A 20 12.40 -14.11 8.60
N SER A 21 13.19 -13.39 7.84
CA SER A 21 12.75 -12.14 7.26
C SER A 21 11.59 -12.38 6.29
N GLY A 22 11.68 -13.43 5.51
CA GLY A 22 10.60 -13.75 4.58
C GLY A 22 9.30 -14.00 5.28
N ILE A 23 9.34 -14.68 6.42
CA ILE A 23 8.15 -14.93 7.20
C ILE A 23 7.55 -13.63 7.71
N ILE A 24 8.39 -12.73 8.20
CA ILE A 24 7.93 -11.46 8.73
C ILE A 24 7.32 -10.59 7.63
N VAL A 25 8.01 -10.46 6.52
CA VAL A 25 7.54 -9.62 5.42
C VAL A 25 6.24 -10.19 4.87
N GLU A 26 6.19 -11.50 4.70
CA GLU A 26 5.02 -12.13 4.16
C GLU A 26 3.83 -11.97 5.11
N ALA A 27 4.06 -12.12 6.40
CA ALA A 27 2.98 -11.96 7.38
C ALA A 27 2.43 -10.53 7.36
N ALA A 28 3.31 -9.56 7.26
CA ALA A 28 2.88 -8.16 7.23
C ALA A 28 2.04 -7.88 5.98
N LEU A 29 2.52 -8.29 4.83
CA LEU A 29 1.80 -8.03 3.60
C LEU A 29 0.48 -8.78 3.55
N ARG A 30 0.48 -10.01 4.06
CA ARG A 30 -0.74 -10.80 4.06
C ARG A 30 -1.77 -10.21 5.01
N SER A 31 -1.34 -9.64 6.12
CA SER A 31 -2.25 -9.01 7.05
C SER A 31 -2.96 -7.83 6.40
N VAL A 32 -2.24 -7.06 5.61
CA VAL A 32 -2.86 -5.93 4.90
C VAL A 32 -3.87 -6.45 3.88
N VAL A 33 -3.50 -7.49 3.14
CA VAL A 33 -4.40 -8.05 2.15
C VAL A 33 -5.67 -8.60 2.81
N ASN A 34 -5.50 -9.31 3.93
CA ASN A 34 -6.65 -9.86 4.62
C ASN A 34 -7.58 -8.78 5.14
N ALA A 35 -7.02 -7.70 5.68
CA ALA A 35 -7.85 -6.60 6.16
C ALA A 35 -8.65 -6.00 5.01
N LEU A 36 -8.00 -5.79 3.88
CA LEU A 36 -8.68 -5.21 2.73
C LEU A 36 -9.75 -6.14 2.18
N GLN A 37 -9.48 -7.44 2.19
CA GLN A 37 -10.48 -8.41 1.75
C GLN A 37 -11.71 -8.40 2.63
N ASN A 38 -11.55 -8.05 3.89
CA ASN A 38 -12.67 -7.96 4.81
C ASN A 38 -13.28 -6.57 4.86
N GLY A 39 -12.92 -5.72 3.95
CA GLY A 39 -13.51 -4.38 3.87
C GLY A 39 -12.99 -3.41 4.90
N GLN A 40 -11.87 -3.73 5.53
CA GLN A 40 -11.30 -2.86 6.54
C GLN A 40 -10.23 -1.98 5.95
N GLU A 41 -10.18 -0.74 6.37
CA GLU A 41 -9.12 0.14 5.97
C GLU A 41 -7.91 -0.10 6.86
N VAL A 42 -6.72 0.13 6.32
CA VAL A 42 -5.49 -0.08 7.06
C VAL A 42 -4.73 1.23 7.12
N GLU A 43 -4.53 1.73 8.31
CA GLU A 43 -3.80 2.97 8.49
C GLU A 43 -2.45 2.69 9.13
N ILE A 44 -1.38 3.15 8.50
CA ILE A 44 -0.03 2.99 9.03
C ILE A 44 0.49 4.39 9.28
N ARG A 45 0.55 4.74 10.59
CA ARG A 45 0.92 6.06 10.96
C ARG A 45 2.28 6.42 10.43
N GLY A 46 2.45 7.56 9.87
CA GLY A 46 3.70 8.02 9.30
C GLY A 46 3.96 7.52 7.89
N PHE A 47 3.15 6.62 7.40
CA PHE A 47 3.37 6.04 6.09
C PHE A 47 2.21 6.35 5.16
N GLY A 48 1.03 5.94 5.51
CA GLY A 48 -0.14 6.17 4.67
C GLY A 48 -1.27 5.26 5.07
N SER A 49 -2.30 5.26 4.25
CA SER A 49 -3.48 4.47 4.53
C SER A 49 -3.96 3.77 3.29
N PHE A 50 -4.38 2.53 3.46
CA PHE A 50 -5.07 1.81 2.41
C PHE A 50 -6.55 2.00 2.67
N ARG A 51 -7.22 2.69 1.78
CA ARG A 51 -8.61 3.04 1.96
C ARG A 51 -9.44 2.58 0.80
N PHE A 52 -10.74 2.69 0.92
CA PHE A 52 -11.63 2.34 -0.17
C PHE A 52 -12.31 3.57 -0.70
N ARG A 53 -12.51 3.57 -1.99
CA ARG A 53 -13.29 4.62 -2.63
C ARG A 53 -14.53 3.95 -3.17
N ASN A 54 -15.68 4.49 -2.83
CA ASN A 54 -16.92 3.96 -3.34
C ASN A 54 -17.15 4.50 -4.72
N ARG A 55 -17.44 3.61 -5.64
CA ARG A 55 -17.80 4.05 -6.96
C ARG A 55 -19.30 3.92 -7.05
N ALA A 56 -19.97 5.03 -7.30
CA ALA A 56 -21.41 5.02 -7.37
C ALA A 56 -21.90 4.14 -8.50
N PRO A 57 -23.10 3.61 -8.39
CA PRO A 57 -23.68 2.85 -9.50
C PRO A 57 -23.85 3.75 -10.70
N ARG A 58 -23.65 3.22 -11.83
CA ARG A 58 -23.82 4.00 -13.04
C ARG A 58 -24.34 3.08 -14.13
N LYS A 59 -24.80 3.65 -15.20
CA LYS A 59 -25.28 2.88 -16.32
C LYS A 59 -24.20 2.80 -17.35
N GLY A 60 -23.87 1.61 -17.77
CA GLY A 60 -22.96 1.41 -18.86
C GLY A 60 -23.73 1.11 -20.12
N ARG A 61 -23.04 0.75 -21.15
CA ARG A 61 -23.67 0.42 -22.40
C ARG A 61 -23.05 -0.86 -22.91
N ASN A 62 -23.91 -1.77 -23.32
CA ASN A 62 -23.45 -3.03 -23.87
C ASN A 62 -22.88 -2.76 -25.26
N PRO A 63 -21.63 -3.03 -25.50
CA PRO A 63 -21.02 -2.71 -26.78
C PRO A 63 -21.61 -3.50 -27.94
N LYS A 64 -22.23 -4.63 -27.66
CA LYS A 64 -22.80 -5.42 -28.73
C LYS A 64 -24.19 -5.00 -29.09
N THR A 65 -25.01 -4.67 -28.15
CA THR A 65 -26.41 -4.34 -28.41
C THR A 65 -26.69 -2.87 -28.24
N GLY A 66 -25.80 -2.14 -27.60
CA GLY A 66 -26.05 -0.73 -27.32
C GLY A 66 -27.00 -0.50 -26.19
N GLU A 67 -27.44 -1.56 -25.52
CA GLU A 67 -28.38 -1.38 -24.43
C GLU A 67 -27.70 -0.89 -23.18
N LYS A 68 -28.40 -0.10 -22.41
CA LYS A 68 -27.87 0.37 -21.15
C LYS A 68 -27.96 -0.73 -20.13
N VAL A 69 -26.88 -0.91 -19.37
CA VAL A 69 -26.88 -1.88 -18.28
C VAL A 69 -26.48 -1.17 -17.02
N ASP A 70 -27.01 -1.63 -15.89
CA ASP A 70 -26.67 -1.04 -14.62
C ASP A 70 -25.35 -1.62 -14.13
N VAL A 71 -24.47 -0.75 -13.69
CA VAL A 71 -23.20 -1.18 -13.12
C VAL A 71 -23.32 -0.99 -11.61
N PRO A 72 -23.21 -2.06 -10.84
CA PRO A 72 -23.39 -1.94 -9.39
C PRO A 72 -22.26 -1.14 -8.76
N PRO A 73 -22.49 -0.59 -7.59
CA PRO A 73 -21.45 0.16 -6.89
C PRO A 73 -20.32 -0.78 -6.50
N LYS A 74 -19.12 -0.26 -6.50
CA LYS A 74 -17.95 -1.04 -6.14
C LYS A 74 -17.11 -0.28 -5.15
N LYS A 75 -16.39 -1.03 -4.33
CA LYS A 75 -15.41 -0.44 -3.47
C LYS A 75 -14.07 -0.70 -4.11
N ILE A 76 -13.33 0.34 -4.35
CA ILE A 76 -12.03 0.25 -4.99
C ILE A 76 -10.97 0.63 -4.00
N PRO A 77 -10.02 -0.26 -3.71
CA PRO A 77 -8.96 0.08 -2.77
C PRO A 77 -7.97 1.04 -3.42
N TYR A 78 -7.44 1.93 -2.63
CA TYR A 78 -6.39 2.81 -3.09
C TYR A 78 -5.51 3.18 -1.90
N PHE A 79 -4.30 3.62 -2.19
CA PHE A 79 -3.37 4.00 -1.16
C PHE A 79 -3.28 5.51 -1.09
N LYS A 80 -3.47 6.07 0.11
CA LYS A 80 -3.31 7.48 0.31
C LYS A 80 -2.05 7.71 1.11
N MET A 81 -1.10 8.41 0.52
CA MET A 81 0.16 8.66 1.15
C MET A 81 -0.01 9.57 2.35
N GLY A 82 0.65 9.25 3.43
CA GLY A 82 0.58 10.09 4.62
C GLY A 82 1.39 11.34 4.44
N LYS A 83 1.10 12.31 5.31
CA LYS A 83 1.74 13.59 5.23
C LYS A 83 3.25 13.48 5.42
N GLU A 84 3.68 12.68 6.35
CA GLU A 84 5.10 12.55 6.62
C GLU A 84 5.83 11.88 5.48
N LEU A 85 5.26 10.84 4.91
CA LEU A 85 5.88 10.18 3.79
C LEU A 85 5.95 11.10 2.59
N LYS A 86 4.89 11.87 2.38
CA LYS A 86 4.87 12.80 1.27
C LYS A 86 5.97 13.84 1.42
N ALA A 87 6.17 14.33 2.62
CA ALA A 87 7.22 15.30 2.87
C ALA A 87 8.61 14.72 2.60
N LEU A 88 8.82 13.47 3.01
CA LEU A 88 10.09 12.84 2.76
C LEU A 88 10.36 12.67 1.28
N LEU A 89 9.37 12.28 0.53
CA LEU A 89 9.55 12.05 -0.89
C LEU A 89 9.74 13.34 -1.66
N ASN A 90 9.21 14.43 -1.12
CA ASN A 90 9.37 15.72 -1.79
C ASN A 90 10.57 16.48 -1.28
N GLY A 91 11.43 15.84 -0.50
CA GLY A 91 12.64 16.53 -0.03
C GLY A 91 12.42 17.52 1.05
N LYS A 92 11.24 17.55 1.68
CA LYS A 92 11.02 18.46 2.76
C LYS A 92 11.62 17.87 3.99
N ALA A 93 11.57 18.52 5.04
CA ALA A 93 12.18 18.08 6.23
C ALA A 93 11.89 16.68 6.57
N SER A 94 12.83 15.95 7.02
CA SER A 94 12.59 14.64 7.42
C SER A 94 12.18 14.57 8.80
N PRO A 95 11.29 13.77 9.13
CA PRO A 95 10.80 13.65 10.46
C PRO A 95 11.88 13.07 11.28
N GLU A 96 11.98 13.51 12.35
CA GLU A 96 12.93 13.12 13.16
C GLU A 96 12.76 11.77 13.51
N GLY A 97 13.49 11.06 13.77
CA GLY A 97 13.22 9.75 14.13
C GLY A 97 12.94 8.88 13.00
N ALA A 98 12.93 9.43 11.95
CA ALA A 98 12.61 8.69 10.81
C ALA A 98 13.55 7.64 10.86
N LEU A 99 13.12 6.59 10.61
CA LEU A 99 13.87 5.57 10.76
C LEU A 99 14.89 5.55 9.87
N THR A 100 15.09 5.97 9.03
CA THR A 100 15.95 5.78 8.19
C THR A 100 16.64 6.54 7.66
N PRO A 101 17.26 6.62 7.54
CA PRO A 101 18.05 7.42 7.15
C PRO A 101 18.55 7.27 5.90
N THR A 102 18.43 6.65 5.28
CA THR A 102 18.97 6.43 4.24
C THR A 102 18.66 7.04 3.22
N PRO A 103 19.14 7.56 2.64
CA PRO A 103 18.83 8.25 1.66
C PRO A 103 18.98 7.78 0.46
N SER A 104 18.84 7.28 0.01
CA SER A 104 18.74 6.80 -1.09
C SER A 104 18.38 7.63 -1.94
N PRO A 105 18.73 8.13 -2.45
CA PRO A 105 18.33 8.98 -3.23
C PRO A 105 17.91 8.67 -4.41
N GLU A 106 18.08 8.13 -4.76
CA GLU A 106 17.68 7.87 -5.81
C GLU A 106 16.68 7.66 -5.87
N SER A 107 16.39 7.67 -5.79
CA SER A 107 15.41 7.41 -5.87
C SER A 107 14.86 7.93 -6.13
#